data_71c6032424ac5914cf16e0e2886c79b0
#
_entry.id   71c6032424ac5914cf16e0e2886c79b0
#
_cell.length_a   1.000
_cell.length_b   1.000
_cell.length_c   1.000
_cell.angle_alpha   90.00
_cell.angle_beta   90.00
_cell.angle_gamma   90.00
#
_symmetry.space_group_name_H-M   'P 1'
#
loop_
_entity.id
_entity.type
_entity.pdbx_description
1 polymer ?
#
loop_
_entity_poly.entity_id
_entity_poly.type
_entity_poly.pdbx_seq_one_letter_code
_entity_poly.pdbx_strand_id
1 'polypeptide(L)'
;MQQLPHAVEGLKAEKQASNAVSKLASKLVEECEHCINAKSLSTISSKPSTPTPSFLELVGSDIRGPFPVPAVGGYRYSITFLDFTTRWLEVKLLRAKSEALPAFKDTKALLENQASGKIRRFRSDNAKEYTSSSFQKLLADAGIKHELSASECFGSW
;
A
#
# COMPACT_ATOMS: atom_id res chain seq x y z
N MET A 1 -19.37 61.75 5.95
CA MET A 1 -19.21 60.30 6.10
C MET A 1 -19.51 59.65 4.76
N GLN A 2 -18.47 59.44 3.96
CA GLN A 2 -18.59 58.77 2.65
C GLN A 2 -18.05 57.35 2.81
N GLN A 3 -18.90 56.34 2.60
CA GLN A 3 -18.54 54.94 2.64
C GLN A 3 -17.81 54.55 1.36
N LEU A 4 -16.71 53.82 1.49
CA LEU A 4 -15.85 53.31 0.42
C LEU A 4 -16.51 52.08 -0.28
N PRO A 5 -16.84 52.11 -1.56
CA PRO A 5 -17.44 50.96 -2.26
C PRO A 5 -16.40 49.97 -2.86
N HIS A 6 -15.11 50.20 -2.71
CA HIS A 6 -14.10 49.44 -3.45
C HIS A 6 -13.69 48.07 -2.86
N ALA A 7 -14.03 47.77 -1.61
CA ALA A 7 -13.62 46.53 -0.96
C ALA A 7 -14.42 45.26 -1.35
N VAL A 8 -15.63 45.47 -1.89
CA VAL A 8 -16.57 44.37 -2.22
C VAL A 8 -16.35 43.80 -3.62
N GLU A 9 -15.83 44.60 -4.54
CA GLU A 9 -15.57 44.16 -5.93
C GLU A 9 -14.34 43.29 -6.03
N GLY A 10 -13.29 43.54 -5.25
CA GLY A 10 -12.09 42.71 -5.19
C GLY A 10 -12.39 41.27 -4.75
N LEU A 11 -13.23 41.11 -3.72
CA LEU A 11 -13.59 39.77 -3.18
C LEU A 11 -14.46 38.95 -4.15
N LYS A 12 -15.24 39.61 -5.01
CA LYS A 12 -16.03 38.94 -6.06
C LYS A 12 -15.14 38.46 -7.21
N ALA A 13 -14.13 39.22 -7.58
CA ALA A 13 -13.19 38.89 -8.64
C ALA A 13 -12.28 37.68 -8.22
N GLU A 14 -11.82 37.67 -6.99
CA GLU A 14 -11.02 36.54 -6.46
C GLU A 14 -11.82 35.24 -6.38
N LYS A 15 -13.08 35.29 -5.94
CA LYS A 15 -13.96 34.11 -5.91
C LYS A 15 -14.30 33.61 -7.32
N GLN A 16 -14.47 34.49 -8.30
CA GLN A 16 -14.70 34.10 -9.69
C GLN A 16 -13.44 33.47 -10.32
N ALA A 17 -12.27 34.02 -10.05
CA ALA A 17 -10.99 33.43 -10.51
C ALA A 17 -10.73 32.06 -9.91
N SER A 18 -10.96 31.90 -8.62
CA SER A 18 -10.82 30.62 -7.91
C SER A 18 -11.79 29.55 -8.47
N ASN A 19 -13.04 29.93 -8.76
CA ASN A 19 -14.00 28.99 -9.34
C ASN A 19 -13.68 28.65 -10.80
N ALA A 20 -13.11 29.58 -11.56
CA ALA A 20 -12.67 29.32 -12.94
C ALA A 20 -11.46 28.37 -12.98
N VAL A 21 -10.50 28.54 -12.09
CA VAL A 21 -9.33 27.65 -11.97
C VAL A 21 -9.73 26.24 -11.52
N SER A 22 -10.63 26.12 -10.55
CA SER A 22 -11.12 24.80 -10.11
C SER A 22 -11.91 24.08 -11.19
N LYS A 23 -12.70 24.81 -11.97
CA LYS A 23 -13.47 24.26 -13.10
C LYS A 23 -12.59 23.84 -14.28
N LEU A 24 -11.51 24.60 -14.54
CA LEU A 24 -10.49 24.21 -15.53
C LEU A 24 -9.67 22.99 -15.07
N ALA A 25 -9.30 22.94 -13.81
CA ALA A 25 -8.58 21.81 -13.25
C ALA A 25 -9.42 20.51 -13.28
N SER A 26 -10.72 20.59 -12.94
CA SER A 26 -11.61 19.44 -13.04
C SER A 26 -11.79 18.96 -14.48
N LYS A 27 -11.92 19.88 -15.43
CA LYS A 27 -12.06 19.55 -16.85
C LYS A 27 -10.78 18.91 -17.43
N LEU A 28 -9.60 19.41 -17.05
CA LEU A 28 -8.31 18.81 -17.45
C LEU A 28 -8.12 17.40 -16.89
N VAL A 29 -8.64 17.10 -15.71
CA VAL A 29 -8.59 15.75 -15.11
C VAL A 29 -9.57 14.80 -15.81
N GLU A 30 -10.74 15.28 -16.25
CA GLU A 30 -11.71 14.47 -16.98
C GLU A 30 -11.25 14.11 -18.40
N GLU A 31 -10.46 14.96 -19.05
CA GLU A 31 -9.99 14.77 -20.42
C GLU A 31 -8.61 14.11 -20.52
N CYS A 32 -7.95 13.79 -19.40
CA CYS A 32 -6.65 13.13 -19.41
C CYS A 32 -6.81 11.63 -19.69
N GLU A 33 -6.54 11.19 -20.93
CA GLU A 33 -6.60 9.77 -21.32
C GLU A 33 -5.73 8.87 -20.46
N HIS A 34 -4.57 9.35 -20.00
CA HIS A 34 -3.68 8.61 -19.09
C HIS A 34 -4.31 8.42 -17.71
N CYS A 35 -5.02 9.44 -17.19
CA CYS A 35 -5.74 9.33 -15.93
C CYS A 35 -6.97 8.42 -16.05
N ILE A 36 -7.67 8.47 -17.20
CA ILE A 36 -8.82 7.60 -17.48
C ILE A 36 -8.36 6.14 -17.57
N ASN A 37 -7.29 5.86 -18.32
CA ASN A 37 -6.73 4.53 -18.44
C ASN A 37 -6.17 3.99 -17.13
N ALA A 38 -5.52 4.81 -16.31
CA ALA A 38 -5.07 4.44 -14.98
C ALA A 38 -6.24 4.15 -14.01
N LYS A 39 -7.35 4.86 -14.11
CA LYS A 39 -8.57 4.62 -13.33
C LYS A 39 -9.36 3.40 -13.81
N SER A 40 -9.33 3.08 -15.10
CA SER A 40 -10.04 1.92 -15.66
C SER A 40 -9.46 0.58 -15.18
N LEU A 41 -8.21 0.57 -14.69
CA LEU A 41 -7.57 -0.62 -14.14
C LEU A 41 -7.94 -0.92 -12.68
N SER A 42 -8.62 -0.02 -11.99
CA SER A 42 -9.16 -0.30 -10.66
C SER A 42 -10.62 -0.75 -10.75
N THR A 43 -10.87 -1.93 -11.28
CA THR A 43 -12.16 -2.58 -11.13
C THR A 43 -12.31 -2.93 -9.65
N ILE A 44 -12.92 -2.03 -8.89
CA ILE A 44 -13.33 -2.33 -7.53
C ILE A 44 -14.37 -3.45 -7.66
N SER A 45 -13.96 -4.66 -7.35
CA SER A 45 -14.87 -5.78 -7.25
C SER A 45 -15.89 -5.45 -6.17
N SER A 46 -17.10 -5.07 -6.59
CA SER A 46 -18.24 -4.82 -5.72
C SER A 46 -18.90 -6.11 -5.21
N LYS A 47 -18.14 -7.21 -5.13
CA LYS A 47 -18.63 -8.39 -4.43
C LYS A 47 -18.74 -8.05 -2.95
N PRO A 48 -19.90 -8.32 -2.31
CA PRO A 48 -20.07 -8.09 -0.89
C PRO A 48 -18.94 -8.81 -0.15
N SER A 49 -18.21 -8.05 0.63
CA SER A 49 -17.10 -8.53 1.39
C SER A 49 -17.50 -9.68 2.28
N THR A 50 -16.78 -10.79 2.22
CA THR A 50 -16.61 -11.74 3.31
C THR A 50 -16.66 -11.01 4.66
N PRO A 51 -17.19 -11.65 5.72
CA PRO A 51 -17.28 -11.03 7.06
C PRO A 51 -16.00 -10.30 7.42
N THR A 52 -16.12 -9.13 8.02
CA THR A 52 -15.00 -8.28 8.39
C THR A 52 -13.92 -9.13 9.05
N PRO A 53 -12.74 -9.28 8.43
CA PRO A 53 -11.72 -10.16 8.96
C PRO A 53 -11.29 -9.66 10.34
N SER A 54 -11.05 -10.58 11.26
CA SER A 54 -10.49 -10.25 12.58
C SER A 54 -9.01 -9.83 12.44
N PHE A 55 -8.46 -9.14 13.43
CA PHE A 55 -7.03 -8.81 13.48
C PHE A 55 -6.18 -10.08 13.23
N LEU A 56 -5.11 -9.95 12.44
CA LEU A 56 -4.25 -11.05 11.95
C LEU A 56 -4.93 -12.12 11.08
N GLU A 57 -6.17 -11.89 10.62
CA GLU A 57 -6.82 -12.79 9.68
C GLU A 57 -6.07 -12.88 8.35
N LEU A 58 -5.58 -11.75 7.85
CA LEU A 58 -4.81 -11.66 6.61
C LEU A 58 -3.70 -10.61 6.72
N VAL A 59 -2.46 -11.08 6.66
CA VAL A 59 -1.26 -10.22 6.60
C VAL A 59 -0.65 -10.31 5.22
N GLY A 60 -0.44 -9.17 4.57
CA GLY A 60 0.25 -9.06 3.28
C GLY A 60 1.70 -8.65 3.44
N SER A 61 2.54 -9.02 2.48
CA SER A 61 3.94 -8.61 2.43
C SER A 61 4.39 -8.33 1.00
N ASP A 62 5.29 -7.36 0.87
CA ASP A 62 5.94 -6.99 -0.40
C ASP A 62 7.41 -6.62 -0.14
N ILE A 63 8.30 -6.99 -1.07
CA ILE A 63 9.73 -6.66 -1.02
C ILE A 63 10.06 -5.75 -2.19
N ARG A 64 10.58 -4.56 -1.88
CA ARG A 64 11.03 -3.60 -2.88
C ARG A 64 12.54 -3.42 -2.87
N GLY A 65 13.09 -3.20 -4.04
CA GLY A 65 14.52 -2.99 -4.27
C GLY A 65 15.09 -3.97 -5.33
N PRO A 66 16.40 -3.92 -5.63
CA PRO A 66 17.39 -3.12 -4.93
C PRO A 66 17.27 -1.62 -5.23
N PHE A 67 17.35 -0.78 -4.20
CA PHE A 67 17.42 0.66 -4.40
C PHE A 67 18.77 1.03 -5.01
N PRO A 68 18.81 2.00 -5.95
CA PRO A 68 20.04 2.41 -6.61
C PRO A 68 21.11 2.91 -5.61
N VAL A 69 20.67 3.67 -4.61
CA VAL A 69 21.52 4.18 -3.53
C VAL A 69 21.19 3.43 -2.25
N PRO A 70 22.17 2.76 -1.64
CA PRO A 70 21.97 2.11 -0.35
C PRO A 70 21.66 3.13 0.75
N ALA A 71 20.74 2.80 1.64
CA ALA A 71 20.52 3.58 2.85
C ALA A 71 21.69 3.42 3.83
N VAL A 72 21.75 4.30 4.84
CA VAL A 72 22.74 4.22 5.92
C VAL A 72 22.71 2.82 6.53
N GLY A 73 23.87 2.19 6.70
CA GLY A 73 23.98 0.80 7.14
C GLY A 73 23.98 -0.24 6.00
N GLY A 74 23.99 0.20 4.73
CA GLY A 74 24.13 -0.67 3.57
C GLY A 74 22.83 -1.37 3.14
N TYR A 75 21.68 -0.89 3.58
CA TYR A 75 20.38 -1.44 3.22
C TYR A 75 20.01 -1.10 1.78
N ARG A 76 19.61 -2.10 1.01
CA ARG A 76 19.24 -1.97 -0.41
C ARG A 76 17.81 -2.40 -0.72
N TYR A 77 17.11 -2.98 0.24
CA TYR A 77 15.73 -3.46 0.10
C TYR A 77 14.88 -2.98 1.26
N SER A 78 13.60 -2.94 1.05
CA SER A 78 12.60 -2.81 2.11
C SER A 78 11.60 -3.96 2.00
N ILE A 79 11.16 -4.47 3.14
CA ILE A 79 10.04 -5.40 3.23
C ILE A 79 8.94 -4.73 4.04
N THR A 80 7.71 -4.87 3.57
CA THR A 80 6.53 -4.36 4.24
C THR A 80 5.66 -5.51 4.72
N PHE A 81 5.01 -5.33 5.85
CA PHE A 81 3.99 -6.25 6.37
C PHE A 81 2.75 -5.42 6.70
N LEU A 82 1.62 -5.74 6.09
CA LEU A 82 0.36 -5.02 6.23
C LEU A 82 -0.72 -5.97 6.75
N ASP A 83 -1.28 -5.68 7.92
CA ASP A 83 -2.54 -6.30 8.34
C ASP A 83 -3.72 -5.65 7.61
N PHE A 84 -4.43 -6.42 6.79
CA PHE A 84 -5.52 -5.90 5.96
C PHE A 84 -6.73 -5.43 6.77
N THR A 85 -6.86 -5.87 8.01
CA THR A 85 -7.99 -5.51 8.88
C THR A 85 -7.78 -4.17 9.55
N THR A 86 -6.68 -4.04 10.28
CA THR A 86 -6.38 -2.83 11.06
C THR A 86 -5.63 -1.78 10.27
N ARG A 87 -5.08 -2.15 9.10
CA ARG A 87 -4.15 -1.33 8.31
C ARG A 87 -2.82 -1.06 9.00
N TRP A 88 -2.52 -1.82 10.04
CA TRP A 88 -1.20 -1.75 10.65
C TRP A 88 -0.12 -2.12 9.64
N LEU A 89 0.89 -1.31 9.56
CA LEU A 89 1.99 -1.43 8.62
C LEU A 89 3.33 -1.44 9.36
N GLU A 90 4.09 -2.49 9.16
CA GLU A 90 5.51 -2.57 9.55
C GLU A 90 6.39 -2.51 8.33
N VAL A 91 7.47 -1.74 8.41
CA VAL A 91 8.49 -1.64 7.36
C VAL A 91 9.85 -1.97 7.96
N LYS A 92 10.55 -2.92 7.34
CA LYS A 92 11.93 -3.25 7.71
C LYS A 92 12.86 -3.04 6.53
N LEU A 93 14.05 -2.57 6.82
CA LEU A 93 15.11 -2.45 5.83
C LEU A 93 15.96 -3.72 5.82
N LEU A 94 16.30 -4.19 4.62
CA LEU A 94 17.08 -5.40 4.40
C LEU A 94 18.32 -5.07 3.57
N ARG A 95 19.43 -5.75 3.85
CA ARG A 95 20.64 -5.68 3.02
C ARG A 95 20.55 -6.61 1.83
N ALA A 96 19.88 -7.76 2.03
CA ALA A 96 19.66 -8.76 1.00
C ALA A 96 18.24 -9.32 1.09
N LYS A 97 17.68 -9.77 -0.03
CA LYS A 97 16.35 -10.38 -0.07
C LYS A 97 16.24 -11.66 0.77
N SER A 98 17.36 -12.37 0.98
CA SER A 98 17.42 -13.55 1.86
C SER A 98 17.07 -13.26 3.32
N GLU A 99 17.12 -11.99 3.75
CA GLU A 99 16.71 -11.57 5.09
C GLU A 99 15.18 -11.51 5.27
N ALA A 100 14.39 -11.79 4.22
CA ALA A 100 12.92 -11.77 4.29
C ALA A 100 12.37 -12.77 5.33
N LEU A 101 12.94 -13.97 5.38
CA LEU A 101 12.50 -15.00 6.33
C LEU A 101 12.74 -14.60 7.79
N PRO A 102 13.93 -14.18 8.24
CA PRO A 102 14.11 -13.65 9.59
C PRO A 102 13.23 -12.44 9.88
N ALA A 103 13.10 -11.49 8.93
CA ALA A 103 12.22 -10.33 9.08
C ALA A 103 10.76 -10.73 9.33
N PHE A 104 10.26 -11.74 8.62
CA PHE A 104 8.91 -12.28 8.84
C PHE A 104 8.77 -12.95 10.22
N LYS A 105 9.76 -13.73 10.65
CA LYS A 105 9.74 -14.36 12.00
C LYS A 105 9.60 -13.32 13.10
N ASP A 106 10.42 -12.27 13.03
CA ASP A 106 10.41 -11.20 14.02
C ASP A 106 9.08 -10.43 14.03
N THR A 107 8.57 -10.10 12.84
CA THR A 107 7.27 -9.38 12.71
C THR A 107 6.12 -10.28 13.17
N LYS A 108 6.13 -11.56 12.82
CA LYS A 108 5.14 -12.52 13.30
C LYS A 108 5.12 -12.60 14.83
N ALA A 109 6.29 -12.74 15.46
CA ALA A 109 6.38 -12.77 16.91
C ALA A 109 5.87 -11.47 17.56
N LEU A 110 6.24 -10.32 17.00
CA LEU A 110 5.77 -9.01 17.46
C LEU A 110 4.24 -8.91 17.41
N LEU A 111 3.66 -9.20 16.24
CA LEU A 111 2.22 -9.09 16.01
C LEU A 111 1.41 -10.04 16.88
N GLU A 112 1.81 -11.29 16.96
CA GLU A 112 1.09 -12.30 17.74
C GLU A 112 1.17 -12.02 19.24
N ASN A 113 2.28 -11.44 19.74
CA ASN A 113 2.40 -11.02 21.13
C ASN A 113 1.52 -9.80 21.46
N GLN A 114 1.43 -8.83 20.54
CA GLN A 114 0.62 -7.63 20.78
C GLN A 114 -0.88 -7.87 20.62
N ALA A 115 -1.26 -8.80 19.77
CA ALA A 115 -2.65 -9.01 19.38
C ALA A 115 -3.39 -10.08 20.15
N SER A 116 -2.73 -10.85 20.98
CA SER A 116 -3.28 -12.08 21.61
C SER A 116 -3.92 -13.02 20.58
N GLY A 117 -3.41 -13.01 19.32
CA GLY A 117 -3.92 -13.77 18.19
C GLY A 117 -2.77 -14.36 17.35
N LYS A 118 -3.13 -15.16 16.34
CA LYS A 118 -2.16 -15.75 15.40
C LYS A 118 -2.51 -15.32 13.97
N ILE A 119 -1.48 -15.15 13.15
CA ILE A 119 -1.65 -14.93 11.71
C ILE A 119 -2.28 -16.19 11.11
N ARG A 120 -3.43 -16.03 10.44
CA ARG A 120 -4.14 -17.14 9.81
C ARG A 120 -3.81 -17.29 8.33
N ARG A 121 -3.71 -16.17 7.62
CA ARG A 121 -3.39 -16.14 6.20
C ARG A 121 -2.27 -15.14 5.92
N PHE A 122 -1.38 -15.52 5.04
CA PHE A 122 -0.28 -14.68 4.59
C PHE A 122 -0.35 -14.51 3.08
N ARG A 123 -0.37 -13.27 2.60
CA ARG A 123 -0.41 -12.96 1.18
C ARG A 123 0.87 -12.30 0.73
N SER A 124 1.46 -12.81 -0.35
CA SER A 124 2.62 -12.22 -1.00
C SER A 124 2.54 -12.39 -2.52
N ASP A 125 3.45 -11.76 -3.23
CA ASP A 125 3.71 -12.07 -4.61
C ASP A 125 4.41 -13.45 -4.76
N ASN A 126 4.69 -13.85 -6.00
CA ASN A 126 5.35 -15.12 -6.32
C ASN A 126 6.89 -15.02 -6.27
N ALA A 127 7.46 -14.09 -5.51
CA ALA A 127 8.90 -13.94 -5.38
C ALA A 127 9.54 -15.19 -4.73
N LYS A 128 10.77 -15.51 -5.17
CA LYS A 128 11.50 -16.71 -4.71
C LYS A 128 11.71 -16.72 -3.20
N GLU A 129 11.78 -15.57 -2.58
CA GLU A 129 11.95 -15.40 -1.14
C GLU A 129 10.79 -16.01 -0.36
N TYR A 130 9.56 -15.81 -0.84
CA TYR A 130 8.34 -16.32 -0.21
C TYR A 130 8.01 -17.77 -0.63
N THR A 131 8.45 -18.18 -1.81
CA THR A 131 8.21 -19.53 -2.33
C THR A 131 9.31 -20.52 -1.98
N SER A 132 10.36 -20.09 -1.28
CA SER A 132 11.45 -20.96 -0.81
C SER A 132 10.94 -22.05 0.14
N SER A 133 11.54 -23.23 0.09
CA SER A 133 11.17 -24.37 0.95
C SER A 133 11.21 -24.02 2.44
N SER A 134 12.17 -23.20 2.85
CA SER A 134 12.32 -22.75 4.24
C SER A 134 11.18 -21.84 4.68
N PHE A 135 10.72 -20.94 3.79
CA PHE A 135 9.60 -20.03 4.08
C PHE A 135 8.29 -20.81 4.12
N GLN A 136 8.06 -21.69 3.14
CA GLN A 136 6.88 -22.55 3.08
C GLN A 136 6.78 -23.47 4.30
N LYS A 137 7.90 -24.06 4.71
CA LYS A 137 7.95 -24.87 5.92
C LYS A 137 7.57 -24.07 7.16
N LEU A 138 8.09 -22.85 7.30
CA LEU A 138 7.73 -21.98 8.42
C LEU A 138 6.22 -21.68 8.48
N LEU A 139 5.60 -21.36 7.32
CA LEU A 139 4.18 -21.10 7.24
C LEU A 139 3.36 -22.35 7.60
N ALA A 140 3.75 -23.51 7.08
CA ALA A 140 3.11 -24.79 7.38
C ALA A 140 3.21 -25.17 8.86
N ASP A 141 4.41 -25.07 9.45
CA ASP A 141 4.66 -25.35 10.87
C ASP A 141 3.86 -24.42 11.80
N ALA A 142 3.60 -23.18 11.34
CA ALA A 142 2.78 -22.20 12.06
C ALA A 142 1.27 -22.31 11.77
N GLY A 143 0.85 -23.18 10.85
CA GLY A 143 -0.54 -23.32 10.42
C GLY A 143 -1.07 -22.12 9.63
N ILE A 144 -0.19 -21.35 8.97
CA ILE A 144 -0.53 -20.15 8.20
C ILE A 144 -0.78 -20.54 6.74
N LYS A 145 -1.97 -20.21 6.22
CA LYS A 145 -2.27 -20.42 4.81
C LYS A 145 -1.59 -19.37 3.96
N HIS A 146 -0.73 -19.80 3.01
CA HIS A 146 -0.12 -18.90 2.04
C HIS A 146 -1.08 -18.63 0.88
N GLU A 147 -1.29 -17.35 0.55
CA GLU A 147 -2.05 -16.89 -0.59
C GLU A 147 -1.10 -16.12 -1.52
N LEU A 148 -0.95 -16.60 -2.74
CA LEU A 148 -0.20 -15.88 -3.76
C LEU A 148 -1.12 -14.87 -4.42
N SER A 149 -0.70 -13.59 -4.46
CA SER A 149 -1.36 -12.61 -5.32
C SER A 149 -0.99 -12.93 -6.76
N ALA A 150 -2.00 -13.00 -7.65
CA ALA A 150 -1.71 -13.03 -9.08
C ALA A 150 -0.85 -11.80 -9.39
N SER A 151 0.31 -12.01 -10.00
CA SER A 151 1.09 -10.93 -10.57
C SER A 151 0.31 -10.40 -11.78
N GLU A 152 -0.61 -9.47 -11.52
CA GLU A 152 -1.09 -8.61 -12.58
C GLU A 152 0.11 -7.80 -13.05
N CYS A 153 0.39 -7.92 -14.32
CA CYS A 153 1.47 -7.28 -15.03
C CYS A 153 1.50 -5.77 -14.74
N PHE A 154 2.25 -5.37 -13.72
CA PHE A 154 2.75 -4.01 -13.69
C PHE A 154 3.84 -3.95 -14.76
N GLY A 155 3.47 -3.38 -15.90
CA GLY A 155 4.37 -3.17 -16.99
C GLY A 155 5.66 -2.51 -16.50
N SER A 156 6.76 -3.03 -17.01
CA SER A 156 8.10 -2.47 -16.85
C SER A 156 8.07 -0.97 -17.15
N TRP A 157 8.45 -0.18 -16.18
CA TRP A 157 8.86 1.22 -16.36
C TRP A 157 10.37 1.28 -16.44
#